data_575b76df232a742150ea252ec8d7a14d
#
_entry.id   575b76df232a742150ea252ec8d7a14d
#
_cell.length_a   1.000
_cell.length_b   1.000
_cell.length_c   1.000
_cell.angle_alpha   90.00
_cell.angle_beta   90.00
_cell.angle_gamma   90.00
#
_symmetry.space_group_name_H-M   'P 1'
#
loop_
_entity.id
_entity.type
_entity.pdbx_description
1 polymer ?
#
loop_
_entity_poly.entity_id
_entity_poly.type
_entity_poly.pdbx_seq_one_letter_code
_entity_poly.pdbx_strand_id
1 'polypeptide(L)'
;MHYLFFNMGGNAHEIGVKQESYYIWDKFSSSHKVRFISVPFEKMVGEILTKTDHSVRGVILKRMMMRIASIIAKKLGAGALVTGESVGQVSSQTLTNLSVIDRVTDTLILRPLVVTDKQDIIDKAREIGTIHFAETMPEYCGVISDRPTVKADINFVESEESKIDMSLIDELAEASKWMDIRDIPEDTKEMIGGDVEITDYAASNEVVVDIRAQDEIDAKPLVTDKPHLTIPFFKISSVFKDLDQTKTYLLYCDKGVMSKMQAMYLKDQGFQNVKVYRQREKQQSCCAL
;
A
#
# COMPACT_ATOMS: atom_id res chain seq x y z
N MET A 1 11.43 -6.82 9.76
CA MET A 1 10.17 -7.03 9.00
C MET A 1 10.40 -6.59 7.57
N HIS A 2 9.79 -7.25 6.56
CA HIS A 2 9.81 -6.88 5.16
C HIS A 2 8.38 -6.85 4.65
N TYR A 3 8.09 -6.08 3.60
CA TYR A 3 6.77 -6.01 2.99
C TYR A 3 6.72 -6.89 1.75
N LEU A 4 5.69 -7.70 1.65
CA LEU A 4 5.41 -8.54 0.49
C LEU A 4 4.05 -8.17 -0.08
N PHE A 5 4.05 -7.75 -1.33
CA PHE A 5 2.86 -7.32 -2.06
C PHE A 5 2.61 -8.22 -3.26
N PHE A 6 1.38 -8.67 -3.42
CA PHE A 6 0.92 -9.41 -4.59
C PHE A 6 0.18 -8.46 -5.52
N ASN A 7 0.83 -8.05 -6.60
CA ASN A 7 0.22 -7.17 -7.57
C ASN A 7 -0.76 -7.96 -8.46
N MET A 8 -2.05 -7.78 -8.22
CA MET A 8 -3.13 -8.43 -8.96
C MET A 8 -3.57 -7.66 -10.22
N GLY A 9 -2.98 -6.51 -10.48
CA GLY A 9 -3.19 -5.66 -11.64
C GLY A 9 -3.31 -4.18 -11.29
N GLY A 10 -2.55 -3.38 -12.02
CA GLY A 10 -2.62 -1.93 -11.99
C GLY A 10 -1.55 -1.22 -11.17
N ASN A 11 -0.95 -0.21 -11.83
CA ASN A 11 0.08 0.64 -11.23
C ASN A 11 -0.45 1.46 -10.04
N ALA A 12 -1.70 1.91 -10.10
CA ALA A 12 -2.29 2.75 -9.05
C ALA A 12 -2.35 2.02 -7.69
N HIS A 13 -2.68 0.72 -7.69
CA HIS A 13 -2.69 -0.08 -6.47
C HIS A 13 -1.28 -0.29 -5.92
N GLU A 14 -0.31 -0.63 -6.77
CA GLU A 14 1.08 -0.80 -6.36
C GLU A 14 1.66 0.49 -5.79
N ILE A 15 1.38 1.63 -6.40
CA ILE A 15 1.79 2.95 -5.91
C ILE A 15 1.20 3.22 -4.53
N GLY A 16 -0.10 2.98 -4.32
CA GLY A 16 -0.76 3.16 -3.02
C GLY A 16 -0.13 2.32 -1.92
N VAL A 17 0.12 1.02 -2.19
CA VAL A 17 0.75 0.11 -1.22
C VAL A 17 2.21 0.49 -0.94
N LYS A 18 2.96 0.96 -1.93
CA LYS A 18 4.31 1.49 -1.76
C LYS A 18 4.31 2.73 -0.86
N GLN A 19 3.38 3.65 -1.09
CA GLN A 19 3.24 4.87 -0.26
C GLN A 19 2.94 4.53 1.20
N GLU A 20 1.98 3.64 1.47
CA GLU A 20 1.66 3.20 2.82
C GLU A 20 2.85 2.50 3.49
N SER A 21 3.51 1.58 2.78
CA SER A 21 4.68 0.87 3.30
C SER A 21 5.82 1.82 3.65
N TYR A 22 6.07 2.81 2.78
CA TYR A 22 7.08 3.85 3.03
C TYR A 22 6.71 4.72 4.24
N TYR A 23 5.45 5.14 4.34
CA TYR A 23 4.95 5.94 5.47
C TYR A 23 5.14 5.22 6.81
N ILE A 24 4.72 3.94 6.88
CA ILE A 24 4.88 3.13 8.10
C ILE A 24 6.36 2.95 8.45
N TRP A 25 7.20 2.67 7.46
CA TRP A 25 8.63 2.52 7.68
C TRP A 25 9.27 3.81 8.18
N ASP A 26 8.99 4.93 7.55
CA ASP A 26 9.57 6.23 7.89
C ASP A 26 9.15 6.69 9.30
N LYS A 27 7.89 6.45 9.66
CA LYS A 27 7.33 6.87 10.96
C LYS A 27 7.74 5.94 12.11
N PHE A 28 7.84 4.63 11.89
CA PHE A 28 7.96 3.64 12.96
C PHE A 28 9.17 2.71 12.89
N SER A 29 9.86 2.60 11.77
CA SER A 29 10.83 1.52 11.54
C SER A 29 12.12 1.96 10.82
N SER A 30 12.40 3.25 10.71
CA SER A 30 13.50 3.81 9.89
C SER A 30 14.91 3.37 10.30
N SER A 31 15.09 2.73 11.44
CA SER A 31 16.39 2.28 11.96
C SER A 31 16.91 0.98 11.32
N HIS A 32 16.07 0.22 10.61
CA HIS A 32 16.41 -1.09 10.07
C HIS A 32 16.28 -1.15 8.56
N LYS A 33 17.09 -2.04 7.94
CA LYS A 33 16.96 -2.34 6.52
C LYS A 33 15.68 -3.12 6.27
N VAL A 34 14.77 -2.52 5.53
CA VAL A 34 13.48 -3.11 5.13
C VAL A 34 13.44 -3.24 3.62
N ARG A 35 12.94 -4.36 3.12
CA ARG A 35 12.70 -4.57 1.70
C ARG A 35 11.20 -4.53 1.41
N PHE A 36 10.87 -3.96 0.27
CA PHE A 36 9.57 -4.10 -0.38
C PHE A 36 9.72 -5.10 -1.53
N ILE A 37 8.88 -6.12 -1.55
CA ILE A 37 8.88 -7.18 -2.56
C ILE A 37 7.53 -7.17 -3.26
N SER A 38 7.53 -6.92 -4.57
CA SER A 38 6.33 -6.96 -5.41
C SER A 38 6.33 -8.22 -6.27
N VAL A 39 5.28 -9.03 -6.15
CA VAL A 39 5.08 -10.26 -6.94
C VAL A 39 4.07 -9.95 -8.04
N PRO A 40 4.39 -10.13 -9.34
CA PRO A 40 3.44 -9.95 -10.44
C PRO A 40 2.44 -11.10 -10.47
N PHE A 41 1.26 -10.90 -9.86
CA PHE A 41 0.32 -11.98 -9.54
C PHE A 41 -0.84 -12.12 -10.54
N GLU A 42 -0.92 -11.26 -11.56
CA GLU A 42 -2.00 -11.22 -12.56
C GLU A 42 -2.22 -12.55 -13.27
N LYS A 43 -1.12 -13.22 -13.67
CA LYS A 43 -1.18 -14.50 -14.39
C LYS A 43 -1.82 -15.59 -13.52
N MET A 44 -1.48 -15.64 -12.22
CA MET A 44 -2.08 -16.57 -11.26
C MET A 44 -3.58 -16.27 -11.06
N VAL A 45 -3.95 -14.99 -10.95
CA VAL A 45 -5.37 -14.58 -10.87
C VAL A 45 -6.13 -15.05 -12.12
N GLY A 46 -5.56 -14.89 -13.31
CA GLY A 46 -6.14 -15.38 -14.56
C GLY A 46 -6.41 -16.90 -14.56
N GLU A 47 -5.44 -17.69 -14.09
CA GLU A 47 -5.58 -19.14 -13.92
C GLU A 47 -6.73 -19.48 -12.95
N ILE A 48 -6.76 -18.85 -11.79
CA ILE A 48 -7.80 -19.08 -10.78
C ILE A 48 -9.18 -18.75 -11.36
N LEU A 49 -9.35 -17.57 -11.98
CA LEU A 49 -10.64 -17.13 -12.51
C LEU A 49 -11.17 -18.02 -13.63
N THR A 50 -10.28 -18.58 -14.45
CA THR A 50 -10.69 -19.34 -15.64
C THR A 50 -10.85 -20.84 -15.38
N LYS A 51 -10.12 -21.39 -14.40
CA LYS A 51 -10.03 -22.87 -14.24
C LYS A 51 -10.70 -23.39 -12.97
N THR A 52 -10.99 -22.54 -11.98
CA THR A 52 -11.50 -23.01 -10.70
C THR A 52 -12.94 -22.60 -10.41
N ASP A 53 -13.61 -23.38 -9.55
CA ASP A 53 -14.96 -23.08 -9.12
C ASP A 53 -15.03 -21.77 -8.32
N HIS A 54 -16.01 -20.94 -8.67
CA HIS A 54 -16.18 -19.60 -8.12
C HIS A 54 -16.32 -19.56 -6.60
N SER A 55 -16.88 -20.62 -5.98
CA SER A 55 -17.12 -20.68 -4.54
C SER A 55 -15.84 -20.79 -3.69
N VAL A 56 -14.74 -21.30 -4.25
CA VAL A 56 -13.47 -21.54 -3.54
C VAL A 56 -12.32 -20.65 -4.03
N ARG A 57 -12.53 -19.80 -5.02
CA ARG A 57 -11.49 -18.92 -5.60
C ARG A 57 -10.75 -18.11 -4.55
N GLY A 58 -11.46 -17.51 -3.59
CA GLY A 58 -10.83 -16.71 -2.53
C GLY A 58 -9.93 -17.52 -1.60
N VAL A 59 -10.26 -18.81 -1.35
CA VAL A 59 -9.42 -19.71 -0.58
C VAL A 59 -8.20 -20.12 -1.39
N ILE A 60 -8.38 -20.49 -2.65
CA ILE A 60 -7.29 -20.89 -3.57
C ILE A 60 -6.32 -19.72 -3.78
N LEU A 61 -6.83 -18.50 -4.00
CA LEU A 61 -6.00 -17.31 -4.13
C LEU A 61 -5.04 -17.15 -2.95
N LYS A 62 -5.57 -17.23 -1.73
CA LYS A 62 -4.75 -17.13 -0.53
C LYS A 62 -3.77 -18.29 -0.37
N ARG A 63 -4.15 -19.49 -0.75
CA ARG A 63 -3.24 -20.65 -0.75
C ARG A 63 -2.06 -20.42 -1.71
N MET A 64 -2.30 -19.90 -2.92
CA MET A 64 -1.23 -19.57 -3.86
C MET A 64 -0.32 -18.46 -3.32
N MET A 65 -0.90 -17.41 -2.71
CA MET A 65 -0.13 -16.37 -2.02
C MET A 65 0.76 -16.94 -0.91
N MET A 66 0.24 -17.84 -0.07
CA MET A 66 1.02 -18.45 1.02
C MET A 66 2.17 -19.32 0.50
N ARG A 67 1.99 -20.08 -0.59
CA ARG A 67 3.05 -20.88 -1.22
C ARG A 67 4.20 -19.97 -1.70
N ILE A 68 3.88 -18.92 -2.46
CA ILE A 68 4.88 -17.97 -2.96
C ILE A 68 5.54 -17.20 -1.80
N ALA A 69 4.74 -16.74 -0.82
CA ALA A 69 5.26 -16.05 0.36
C ALA A 69 6.26 -16.90 1.14
N SER A 70 6.02 -18.21 1.24
CA SER A 70 6.93 -19.15 1.92
C SER A 70 8.26 -19.30 1.19
N ILE A 71 8.26 -19.31 -0.14
CA ILE A 71 9.50 -19.33 -0.95
C ILE A 71 10.28 -18.04 -0.71
N ILE A 72 9.61 -16.90 -0.74
CA ILE A 72 10.23 -15.59 -0.52
C ILE A 72 10.74 -15.46 0.92
N ALA A 73 9.99 -15.95 1.92
CA ALA A 73 10.41 -15.96 3.32
C ALA A 73 11.70 -16.78 3.51
N LYS A 74 11.81 -17.94 2.88
CA LYS A 74 13.04 -18.75 2.91
C LYS A 74 14.22 -17.99 2.29
N LYS A 75 14.04 -17.32 1.14
CA LYS A 75 15.08 -16.48 0.51
C LYS A 75 15.52 -15.30 1.39
N LEU A 76 14.61 -14.77 2.21
CA LEU A 76 14.88 -13.69 3.17
C LEU A 76 15.53 -14.18 4.47
N GLY A 77 15.47 -15.47 4.77
CA GLY A 77 15.76 -16.01 6.10
C GLY A 77 14.73 -15.58 7.15
N ALA A 78 13.50 -15.28 6.74
CA ALA A 78 12.43 -14.87 7.64
C ALA A 78 11.80 -16.12 8.32
N GLY A 79 11.60 -16.04 9.64
CA GLY A 79 11.06 -17.15 10.43
C GLY A 79 9.53 -17.27 10.40
N ALA A 80 8.82 -16.25 9.93
CA ALA A 80 7.36 -16.25 9.90
C ALA A 80 6.81 -15.34 8.81
N LEU A 81 5.56 -15.61 8.40
CA LEU A 81 4.69 -14.72 7.64
C LEU A 81 3.75 -13.98 8.61
N VAL A 82 3.44 -12.73 8.33
CA VAL A 82 2.47 -11.93 9.11
C VAL A 82 1.35 -11.50 8.18
N THR A 83 0.10 -11.76 8.56
CA THR A 83 -1.08 -11.35 7.80
C THR A 83 -2.04 -10.54 8.68
N GLY A 84 -2.82 -9.66 8.06
CA GLY A 84 -3.85 -8.83 8.73
C GLY A 84 -5.23 -9.47 8.79
N GLU A 85 -5.35 -10.79 8.73
CA GLU A 85 -6.63 -11.49 8.75
C GLU A 85 -7.29 -11.43 10.13
N SER A 86 -8.61 -11.14 10.14
CA SER A 86 -9.48 -11.21 11.31
C SER A 86 -10.63 -12.16 11.04
N VAL A 87 -10.95 -13.03 11.99
CA VAL A 87 -12.00 -14.06 11.84
C VAL A 87 -13.36 -13.41 11.60
N GLY A 88 -14.06 -13.90 10.57
CA GLY A 88 -15.44 -13.49 10.28
C GLY A 88 -15.59 -12.19 9.47
N GLN A 89 -14.51 -11.52 9.10
CA GLN A 89 -14.59 -10.28 8.30
C GLN A 89 -15.04 -10.55 6.84
N VAL A 90 -14.51 -11.60 6.24
CA VAL A 90 -14.93 -12.07 4.91
C VAL A 90 -14.96 -13.59 4.87
N SER A 91 -15.62 -14.16 3.87
CA SER A 91 -15.83 -15.61 3.74
C SER A 91 -14.53 -16.43 3.80
N SER A 92 -13.43 -15.93 3.23
CA SER A 92 -12.12 -16.61 3.28
C SER A 92 -11.46 -16.58 4.67
N GLN A 93 -11.98 -15.81 5.61
CA GLN A 93 -11.43 -15.63 6.97
C GLN A 93 -12.26 -16.35 8.04
N THR A 94 -13.04 -17.38 7.69
CA THR A 94 -13.60 -18.29 8.69
C THR A 94 -12.50 -19.23 9.22
N LEU A 95 -12.68 -19.75 10.44
CA LEU A 95 -11.69 -20.69 11.03
C LEU A 95 -11.45 -21.89 10.13
N THR A 96 -12.51 -22.42 9.50
CA THR A 96 -12.40 -23.56 8.57
C THR A 96 -11.55 -23.17 7.36
N ASN A 97 -11.83 -22.02 6.74
CA ASN A 97 -11.11 -21.59 5.54
C ASN A 97 -9.67 -21.21 5.85
N LEU A 98 -9.40 -20.57 6.98
CA LEU A 98 -8.03 -20.30 7.43
C LEU A 98 -7.24 -21.59 7.66
N SER A 99 -7.87 -22.62 8.28
CA SER A 99 -7.25 -23.93 8.46
C SER A 99 -6.91 -24.60 7.12
N VAL A 100 -7.76 -24.47 6.10
CA VAL A 100 -7.49 -24.98 4.74
C VAL A 100 -6.38 -24.19 4.07
N ILE A 101 -6.33 -22.86 4.26
CA ILE A 101 -5.29 -22.00 3.72
C ILE A 101 -3.92 -22.35 4.30
N ASP A 102 -3.82 -22.58 5.61
CA ASP A 102 -2.56 -22.82 6.29
C ASP A 102 -1.88 -24.14 5.89
N ARG A 103 -2.61 -25.12 5.38
CA ARG A 103 -2.08 -26.44 5.02
C ARG A 103 -1.07 -26.44 3.86
N VAL A 104 -0.87 -25.31 3.17
CA VAL A 104 0.04 -25.25 2.02
C VAL A 104 1.48 -24.90 2.40
N THR A 105 1.75 -24.62 3.66
CA THR A 105 3.08 -24.21 4.12
C THR A 105 3.35 -24.65 5.55
N ASP A 106 4.62 -24.98 5.82
CA ASP A 106 5.13 -25.18 7.18
C ASP A 106 5.69 -23.90 7.80
N THR A 107 5.70 -22.79 7.04
CA THR A 107 6.15 -21.49 7.55
C THR A 107 5.13 -20.98 8.57
N LEU A 108 5.59 -20.58 9.75
CA LEU A 108 4.72 -20.02 10.78
C LEU A 108 3.96 -18.81 10.27
N ILE A 109 2.63 -18.82 10.39
CA ILE A 109 1.77 -17.69 10.03
C ILE A 109 1.28 -17.02 11.30
N LEU A 110 1.65 -15.76 11.49
CA LEU A 110 1.22 -14.92 12.61
C LEU A 110 0.07 -14.03 12.15
N ARG A 111 -1.01 -14.01 12.94
CA ARG A 111 -2.20 -13.20 12.69
C ARG A 111 -2.50 -12.33 13.91
N PRO A 112 -1.81 -11.20 14.08
CA PRO A 112 -1.96 -10.35 15.25
C PRO A 112 -3.39 -9.84 15.47
N LEU A 113 -4.18 -9.74 14.39
CA LEU A 113 -5.54 -9.20 14.40
C LEU A 113 -6.63 -10.28 14.40
N VAL A 114 -6.28 -11.57 14.52
CA VAL A 114 -7.20 -12.69 14.25
C VAL A 114 -8.47 -12.66 15.10
N VAL A 115 -8.41 -12.16 16.34
CA VAL A 115 -9.53 -12.04 17.27
C VAL A 115 -9.90 -10.59 17.57
N THR A 116 -9.35 -9.63 16.84
CA THR A 116 -9.59 -8.21 17.07
C THR A 116 -10.86 -7.78 16.34
N ASP A 117 -11.71 -7.02 17.01
CA ASP A 117 -12.92 -6.46 16.42
C ASP A 117 -12.59 -5.47 15.29
N LYS A 118 -13.47 -5.40 14.29
CA LYS A 118 -13.28 -4.50 13.15
C LYS A 118 -13.14 -3.05 13.56
N GLN A 119 -13.90 -2.60 14.58
CA GLN A 119 -13.84 -1.21 15.04
C GLN A 119 -12.48 -0.91 15.68
N ASP A 120 -11.96 -1.83 16.49
CA ASP A 120 -10.66 -1.69 17.14
C ASP A 120 -9.52 -1.62 16.09
N ILE A 121 -9.63 -2.41 15.00
CA ILE A 121 -8.68 -2.35 13.88
C ILE A 121 -8.74 -0.98 13.19
N ILE A 122 -9.94 -0.47 12.93
CA ILE A 122 -10.14 0.85 12.33
C ILE A 122 -9.57 1.95 13.23
N ASP A 123 -9.83 1.88 14.54
CA ASP A 123 -9.37 2.88 15.50
C ASP A 123 -7.84 2.86 15.62
N LYS A 124 -7.24 1.66 15.60
CA LYS A 124 -5.77 1.53 15.54
C LYS A 124 -5.20 2.08 14.23
N ALA A 125 -5.83 1.83 13.09
CA ALA A 125 -5.42 2.38 11.80
C ALA A 125 -5.49 3.92 11.79
N ARG A 126 -6.48 4.52 12.45
CA ARG A 126 -6.56 5.98 12.66
C ARG A 126 -5.42 6.49 13.53
N GLU A 127 -5.16 5.82 14.66
CA GLU A 127 -4.09 6.18 15.59
C GLU A 127 -2.72 6.21 14.91
N ILE A 128 -2.42 5.22 14.08
CA ILE A 128 -1.14 5.14 13.36
C ILE A 128 -1.14 5.91 12.03
N GLY A 129 -2.29 6.46 11.60
CA GLY A 129 -2.43 7.28 10.39
C GLY A 129 -2.55 6.48 9.09
N THR A 130 -2.88 5.19 9.13
CA THR A 130 -2.98 4.33 7.92
C THR A 130 -4.39 4.16 7.38
N ILE A 131 -5.44 4.53 8.13
CA ILE A 131 -6.84 4.36 7.73
C ILE A 131 -7.12 4.89 6.31
N HIS A 132 -6.48 5.97 5.96
CA HIS A 132 -6.73 6.71 4.74
C HIS A 132 -6.16 6.06 3.48
N PHE A 133 -5.06 5.31 3.62
CA PHE A 133 -4.58 4.48 2.52
C PHE A 133 -5.61 3.39 2.19
N ALA A 134 -6.18 2.76 3.21
CA ALA A 134 -7.22 1.75 3.02
C ALA A 134 -8.50 2.30 2.35
N GLU A 135 -8.90 3.56 2.67
CA GLU A 135 -10.08 4.20 2.09
C GLU A 135 -9.90 4.59 0.60
N THR A 136 -8.66 4.78 0.14
CA THR A 136 -8.36 5.24 -1.22
C THR A 136 -7.90 4.13 -2.16
N MET A 137 -7.46 2.99 -1.62
CA MET A 137 -7.02 1.85 -2.43
C MET A 137 -8.21 1.04 -2.97
N PRO A 138 -8.18 0.64 -4.25
CA PRO A 138 -9.23 -0.19 -4.81
C PRO A 138 -9.26 -1.59 -4.18
N GLU A 139 -10.44 -2.08 -3.85
CA GLU A 139 -10.65 -3.44 -3.35
C GLU A 139 -10.78 -4.44 -4.51
N TYR A 140 -9.87 -5.41 -4.57
CA TYR A 140 -9.91 -6.47 -5.59
C TYR A 140 -10.59 -7.76 -5.12
N CYS A 141 -10.75 -7.95 -3.80
CA CYS A 141 -11.27 -9.20 -3.23
C CYS A 141 -12.72 -9.52 -3.67
N GLY A 142 -13.56 -8.50 -3.85
CA GLY A 142 -14.95 -8.67 -4.28
C GLY A 142 -15.11 -9.14 -5.73
N VAL A 143 -14.10 -8.96 -6.57
CA VAL A 143 -14.13 -9.34 -8.00
C VAL A 143 -13.81 -10.83 -8.20
N ILE A 144 -13.11 -11.45 -7.26
CA ILE A 144 -12.53 -12.80 -7.42
C ILE A 144 -13.55 -13.90 -7.08
N SER A 145 -14.48 -13.65 -6.15
CA SER A 145 -15.40 -14.68 -5.67
C SER A 145 -16.86 -14.25 -5.81
N ASP A 146 -17.66 -15.05 -6.52
CA ASP A 146 -19.12 -14.99 -6.50
C ASP A 146 -19.64 -16.09 -5.58
N ARG A 147 -20.52 -15.75 -4.63
CA ARG A 147 -21.10 -16.65 -3.62
C ARG A 147 -20.05 -17.54 -2.92
N PRO A 148 -19.04 -16.94 -2.29
CA PRO A 148 -17.92 -17.69 -1.72
C PRO A 148 -18.35 -18.58 -0.56
N THR A 149 -17.76 -19.78 -0.48
CA THR A 149 -18.04 -20.71 0.63
C THR A 149 -17.42 -20.20 1.94
N VAL A 150 -18.13 -20.37 3.04
CA VAL A 150 -17.62 -20.12 4.40
C VAL A 150 -17.04 -21.38 5.05
N LYS A 151 -17.21 -22.54 4.41
CA LYS A 151 -16.76 -23.84 4.89
C LYS A 151 -16.20 -24.66 3.71
N ALA A 152 -14.97 -24.33 3.33
CA ALA A 152 -14.29 -25.04 2.24
C ALA A 152 -13.92 -26.47 2.66
N ASP A 153 -14.24 -27.44 1.80
CA ASP A 153 -13.73 -28.79 1.91
C ASP A 153 -12.33 -28.88 1.31
N ILE A 154 -11.38 -29.45 2.06
CA ILE A 154 -9.98 -29.52 1.63
C ILE A 154 -9.80 -30.34 0.36
N ASN A 155 -10.52 -31.46 0.22
CA ASN A 155 -10.37 -32.33 -0.94
C ASN A 155 -10.91 -31.65 -2.20
N PHE A 156 -12.02 -30.90 -2.05
CA PHE A 156 -12.57 -30.10 -3.14
C PHE A 156 -11.62 -28.99 -3.55
N VAL A 157 -11.06 -28.26 -2.59
CA VAL A 157 -10.08 -27.19 -2.85
C VAL A 157 -8.85 -27.75 -3.58
N GLU A 158 -8.30 -28.87 -3.14
CA GLU A 158 -7.14 -29.50 -3.77
C GLU A 158 -7.46 -30.04 -5.17
N SER A 159 -8.66 -30.55 -5.38
CA SER A 159 -9.14 -30.93 -6.70
C SER A 159 -9.23 -29.74 -7.65
N GLU A 160 -9.71 -28.59 -7.17
CA GLU A 160 -9.77 -27.37 -7.96
C GLU A 160 -8.36 -26.78 -8.23
N GLU A 161 -7.46 -26.85 -7.23
CA GLU A 161 -6.05 -26.43 -7.39
C GLU A 161 -5.32 -27.27 -8.46
N SER A 162 -5.64 -28.55 -8.59
CA SER A 162 -4.98 -29.43 -9.58
C SER A 162 -5.21 -28.98 -11.04
N LYS A 163 -6.15 -28.10 -11.29
CA LYS A 163 -6.42 -27.51 -12.62
C LYS A 163 -5.49 -26.33 -12.94
N ILE A 164 -4.83 -25.77 -11.94
CA ILE A 164 -3.93 -24.61 -12.07
C ILE A 164 -2.54 -25.10 -12.46
N ASP A 165 -1.85 -24.34 -13.28
CA ASP A 165 -0.44 -24.56 -13.54
C ASP A 165 0.39 -24.20 -12.32
N MET A 166 0.76 -25.21 -11.53
CA MET A 166 1.52 -25.04 -10.28
C MET A 166 2.97 -24.60 -10.52
N SER A 167 3.50 -24.68 -11.74
CA SER A 167 4.83 -24.16 -12.07
C SER A 167 4.91 -22.62 -11.95
N LEU A 168 3.76 -21.95 -12.04
CA LEU A 168 3.66 -20.51 -11.83
C LEU A 168 4.09 -20.06 -10.44
N ILE A 169 4.05 -20.93 -9.43
CA ILE A 169 4.47 -20.57 -8.07
C ILE A 169 5.95 -20.20 -8.06
N ASP A 170 6.81 -21.04 -8.65
CA ASP A 170 8.24 -20.78 -8.72
C ASP A 170 8.54 -19.64 -9.71
N GLU A 171 7.87 -19.62 -10.87
CA GLU A 171 8.01 -18.57 -11.87
C GLU A 171 7.75 -17.17 -11.27
N LEU A 172 6.62 -17.01 -10.54
CA LEU A 172 6.25 -15.72 -9.96
C LEU A 172 7.11 -15.36 -8.75
N ALA A 173 7.57 -16.34 -7.98
CA ALA A 173 8.53 -16.10 -6.90
C ALA A 173 9.89 -15.62 -7.44
N GLU A 174 10.34 -16.14 -8.60
CA GLU A 174 11.57 -15.67 -9.27
C GLU A 174 11.36 -14.31 -9.96
N ALA A 175 10.20 -14.07 -10.56
CA ALA A 175 9.85 -12.81 -11.21
C ALA A 175 9.59 -11.66 -10.23
N SER A 176 9.58 -11.92 -8.91
CA SER A 176 9.34 -10.90 -7.91
C SER A 176 10.41 -9.80 -7.95
N LYS A 177 9.98 -8.54 -7.85
CA LYS A 177 10.85 -7.37 -7.81
C LYS A 177 11.18 -7.02 -6.37
N TRP A 178 12.47 -6.87 -6.07
CA TRP A 178 12.98 -6.62 -4.73
C TRP A 178 13.64 -5.25 -4.69
N MET A 179 13.20 -4.38 -3.79
CA MET A 179 13.80 -3.07 -3.60
C MET A 179 14.04 -2.77 -2.12
N ASP A 180 14.98 -1.88 -1.83
CA ASP A 180 15.07 -1.27 -0.50
C ASP A 180 13.90 -0.30 -0.36
N ILE A 181 13.26 -0.27 0.80
CA ILE A 181 12.10 0.59 1.01
C ILE A 181 12.42 2.08 0.79
N ARG A 182 13.68 2.48 0.95
CA ARG A 182 14.17 3.84 0.72
C ARG A 182 14.14 4.26 -0.74
N ASP A 183 14.12 3.29 -1.65
CA ASP A 183 14.13 3.53 -3.10
C ASP A 183 12.71 3.74 -3.65
N ILE A 184 11.66 3.49 -2.84
CA ILE A 184 10.26 3.65 -3.24
C ILE A 184 9.95 5.02 -3.87
N PRO A 185 10.42 6.16 -3.34
CA PRO A 185 10.11 7.46 -3.93
C PRO A 185 10.63 7.63 -5.35
N GLU A 186 11.80 7.06 -5.68
CA GLU A 186 12.37 7.15 -7.01
C GLU A 186 11.73 6.13 -7.97
N ASP A 187 11.50 4.89 -7.50
CA ASP A 187 10.79 3.86 -8.26
C ASP A 187 9.35 4.32 -8.62
N THR A 188 8.64 4.94 -7.68
CA THR A 188 7.30 5.50 -7.94
C THR A 188 7.35 6.60 -9.03
N LYS A 189 8.41 7.42 -9.05
CA LYS A 189 8.64 8.42 -10.09
C LYS A 189 8.78 7.78 -11.48
N GLU A 190 9.56 6.71 -11.59
CA GLU A 190 9.73 5.97 -12.85
C GLU A 190 8.42 5.35 -13.33
N MET A 191 7.62 4.78 -12.42
CA MET A 191 6.33 4.17 -12.74
C MET A 191 5.32 5.17 -13.33
N ILE A 192 5.34 6.42 -12.87
CA ILE A 192 4.41 7.48 -13.31
C ILE A 192 4.90 8.20 -14.57
N GLY A 193 6.18 8.01 -14.93
CA GLY A 193 6.74 8.55 -16.19
C GLY A 193 6.90 10.06 -16.22
N GLY A 194 6.96 10.74 -15.07
CA GLY A 194 7.08 12.18 -15.00
C GLY A 194 7.82 12.72 -13.78
N ASP A 195 8.48 13.86 -13.94
CA ASP A 195 9.02 14.62 -12.83
C ASP A 195 7.97 15.62 -12.33
N VAL A 196 7.90 15.80 -11.01
CA VAL A 196 7.07 16.83 -10.40
C VAL A 196 7.94 18.04 -10.12
N GLU A 197 7.51 19.20 -10.58
CA GLU A 197 8.19 20.45 -10.30
C GLU A 197 8.24 20.70 -8.79
N ILE A 198 9.45 20.96 -8.29
CA ILE A 198 9.68 21.31 -6.89
C ILE A 198 10.01 22.80 -6.84
N THR A 199 9.31 23.54 -6.02
CA THR A 199 9.52 24.98 -5.85
C THR A 199 9.62 25.35 -4.38
N ASP A 200 10.38 26.38 -4.07
CA ASP A 200 10.46 27.00 -2.73
C ASP A 200 9.68 28.33 -2.64
N TYR A 201 9.01 28.68 -3.73
CA TYR A 201 8.23 29.90 -3.87
C TYR A 201 6.82 29.58 -4.38
N ALA A 202 5.82 30.28 -3.86
CA ALA A 202 4.44 30.22 -4.33
C ALA A 202 4.09 31.53 -5.04
N ALA A 203 3.68 31.45 -6.32
CA ALA A 203 3.19 32.60 -7.09
C ALA A 203 1.79 33.05 -6.62
N SER A 204 1.28 34.16 -7.15
CA SER A 204 0.00 34.74 -6.70
C SER A 204 -1.22 33.87 -7.00
N ASN A 205 -1.14 33.01 -8.02
CA ASN A 205 -2.19 32.07 -8.41
C ASN A 205 -1.94 30.62 -7.87
N GLU A 206 -0.93 30.46 -7.03
CA GLU A 206 -0.56 29.17 -6.46
C GLU A 206 -0.96 29.09 -4.99
N VAL A 207 -1.44 27.94 -4.55
CA VAL A 207 -1.93 27.68 -3.20
C VAL A 207 -1.09 26.58 -2.57
N VAL A 208 -0.46 26.88 -1.42
CA VAL A 208 0.25 25.85 -0.66
C VAL A 208 -0.77 24.96 0.04
N VAL A 209 -0.57 23.65 -0.04
CA VAL A 209 -1.40 22.65 0.64
C VAL A 209 -0.53 21.82 1.57
N ASP A 210 -0.71 22.02 2.86
CA ASP A 210 -0.08 21.17 3.88
C ASP A 210 -0.81 19.82 3.91
N ILE A 211 -0.10 18.78 3.47
CA ILE A 211 -0.68 17.44 3.36
C ILE A 211 -0.33 16.53 4.55
N ARG A 212 0.30 17.06 5.59
CA ARG A 212 0.67 16.29 6.78
C ARG A 212 -0.55 15.86 7.58
N ALA A 213 -0.36 14.84 8.42
CA ALA A 213 -1.35 14.46 9.41
C ALA A 213 -1.48 15.56 10.51
N GLN A 214 -2.60 15.63 11.20
CA GLN A 214 -2.87 16.69 12.16
C GLN A 214 -1.86 16.72 13.31
N ASP A 215 -1.46 15.55 13.80
CA ASP A 215 -0.44 15.41 14.86
C ASP A 215 0.93 15.97 14.44
N GLU A 216 1.30 15.84 13.17
CA GLU A 216 2.54 16.42 12.63
C GLU A 216 2.45 17.95 12.51
N ILE A 217 1.27 18.46 12.12
CA ILE A 217 1.00 19.91 12.01
C ILE A 217 1.01 20.55 13.40
N ASP A 218 0.38 19.92 14.38
CA ASP A 218 0.32 20.41 15.76
C ASP A 218 1.71 20.43 16.40
N ALA A 219 2.53 19.43 16.12
CA ALA A 219 3.91 19.36 16.63
C ALA A 219 4.81 20.41 15.97
N LYS A 220 4.61 20.73 14.68
CA LYS A 220 5.44 21.66 13.91
C LYS A 220 4.59 22.39 12.87
N PRO A 221 3.90 23.49 13.23
CA PRO A 221 3.09 24.27 12.30
C PRO A 221 3.89 24.77 11.09
N LEU A 222 3.27 24.77 9.91
CA LEU A 222 3.87 25.34 8.72
C LEU A 222 3.97 26.87 8.86
N VAL A 223 5.18 27.40 8.77
CA VAL A 223 5.43 28.84 8.81
C VAL A 223 5.50 29.35 7.38
N THR A 224 4.46 30.05 6.92
CA THR A 224 4.40 30.63 5.57
C THR A 224 3.63 31.96 5.60
N ASP A 225 4.07 32.91 4.78
CA ASP A 225 3.39 34.22 4.60
C ASP A 225 2.24 34.11 3.57
N LYS A 226 2.08 32.93 2.96
CA LYS A 226 1.07 32.69 1.92
C LYS A 226 -0.16 32.03 2.50
N PRO A 227 -1.35 32.34 1.94
CA PRO A 227 -2.54 31.54 2.22
C PRO A 227 -2.28 30.06 1.93
N HIS A 228 -2.60 29.20 2.88
CA HIS A 228 -2.45 27.77 2.69
C HIS A 228 -3.70 27.03 3.11
N LEU A 229 -3.88 25.85 2.52
CA LEU A 229 -4.91 24.88 2.88
C LEU A 229 -4.25 23.77 3.68
N THR A 230 -5.01 23.17 4.58
CA THR A 230 -4.64 21.93 5.25
C THR A 230 -5.55 20.84 4.74
N ILE A 231 -5.00 19.97 3.92
CA ILE A 231 -5.71 18.79 3.36
C ILE A 231 -4.77 17.61 3.52
N PRO A 232 -4.98 16.75 4.51
CA PRO A 232 -4.09 15.63 4.77
C PRO A 232 -3.87 14.76 3.52
N PHE A 233 -2.67 14.19 3.36
CA PHE A 233 -2.23 13.43 2.18
C PHE A 233 -3.25 12.36 1.74
N PHE A 234 -3.95 11.79 2.67
CA PHE A 234 -4.95 10.76 2.45
C PHE A 234 -6.31 11.28 1.93
N LYS A 235 -6.58 12.57 2.06
CA LYS A 235 -7.79 13.20 1.52
C LYS A 235 -7.54 13.89 0.20
N ILE A 236 -6.31 14.31 -0.07
CA ILE A 236 -6.01 15.18 -1.21
C ILE A 236 -6.47 14.56 -2.54
N SER A 237 -6.27 13.27 -2.76
CA SER A 237 -6.65 12.58 -4.00
C SER A 237 -8.16 12.58 -4.23
N SER A 238 -8.96 12.41 -3.17
CA SER A 238 -10.42 12.35 -3.28
C SER A 238 -11.06 13.72 -3.48
N VAL A 239 -10.47 14.78 -2.90
CA VAL A 239 -11.02 16.15 -2.93
C VAL A 239 -10.40 17.02 -4.01
N PHE A 240 -9.28 16.62 -4.62
CA PHE A 240 -8.53 17.45 -5.56
C PHE A 240 -9.37 17.89 -6.77
N LYS A 241 -10.24 17.01 -7.26
CA LYS A 241 -11.18 17.32 -8.36
C LYS A 241 -12.18 18.42 -8.04
N ASP A 242 -12.50 18.60 -6.75
CA ASP A 242 -13.47 19.59 -6.26
C ASP A 242 -12.80 20.95 -5.93
N LEU A 243 -11.46 21.01 -6.00
CA LEU A 243 -10.73 22.26 -5.86
C LEU A 243 -10.81 23.10 -7.15
N ASP A 244 -10.52 24.39 -7.03
CA ASP A 244 -10.49 25.33 -8.15
C ASP A 244 -9.38 24.96 -9.15
N GLN A 245 -9.73 24.27 -10.23
CA GLN A 245 -8.78 23.78 -11.24
C GLN A 245 -8.08 24.87 -12.06
N THR A 246 -8.43 26.14 -11.87
CA THR A 246 -7.69 27.28 -12.45
C THR A 246 -6.44 27.65 -11.67
N LYS A 247 -6.30 27.12 -10.45
CA LYS A 247 -5.15 27.34 -9.57
C LYS A 247 -4.17 26.19 -9.64
N THR A 248 -2.92 26.46 -9.29
CA THR A 248 -1.89 25.44 -9.09
C THR A 248 -1.70 25.17 -7.59
N TYR A 249 -1.63 23.91 -7.21
CA TYR A 249 -1.52 23.49 -5.83
C TYR A 249 -0.11 22.97 -5.54
N LEU A 250 0.52 23.53 -4.51
CA LEU A 250 1.87 23.19 -4.07
C LEU A 250 1.79 22.33 -2.82
N LEU A 251 1.96 21.02 -2.98
CA LEU A 251 1.87 20.08 -1.87
C LEU A 251 3.10 20.17 -0.96
N TYR A 252 2.89 20.27 0.34
CA TYR A 252 3.93 20.37 1.35
C TYR A 252 3.88 19.21 2.34
N CYS A 253 5.04 18.65 2.66
CA CYS A 253 5.31 17.87 3.86
C CYS A 253 6.76 18.10 4.31
N ASP A 254 7.10 17.79 5.58
CA ASP A 254 8.42 18.13 6.16
C ASP A 254 9.61 17.59 5.36
N LYS A 255 9.56 16.32 4.95
CA LYS A 255 10.66 15.65 4.23
C LYS A 255 10.55 15.78 2.71
N GLY A 256 9.44 16.29 2.19
CA GLY A 256 9.18 16.44 0.76
C GLY A 256 8.89 15.12 0.02
N VAL A 257 8.93 13.97 0.70
CA VAL A 257 8.73 12.64 0.07
C VAL A 257 7.26 12.38 -0.18
N MET A 258 6.42 12.46 0.85
CA MET A 258 4.97 12.24 0.70
C MET A 258 4.32 13.25 -0.24
N SER A 259 4.72 14.51 -0.19
CA SER A 259 4.21 15.53 -1.11
C SER A 259 4.60 15.24 -2.56
N LYS A 260 5.82 14.75 -2.80
CA LYS A 260 6.26 14.31 -4.13
C LYS A 260 5.43 13.12 -4.63
N MET A 261 5.27 12.09 -3.80
CA MET A 261 4.49 10.89 -4.16
C MET A 261 3.03 11.22 -4.45
N GLN A 262 2.39 12.05 -3.62
CA GLN A 262 1.00 12.48 -3.84
C GLN A 262 0.84 13.35 -5.08
N ALA A 263 1.77 14.26 -5.34
CA ALA A 263 1.75 15.06 -6.56
C ALA A 263 1.90 14.19 -7.83
N MET A 264 2.75 13.16 -7.77
CA MET A 264 2.92 12.20 -8.86
C MET A 264 1.64 11.39 -9.09
N TYR A 265 1.02 10.92 -8.02
CA TYR A 265 -0.25 10.19 -8.08
C TYR A 265 -1.38 11.04 -8.71
N LEU A 266 -1.49 12.31 -8.33
CA LEU A 266 -2.45 13.24 -8.93
C LEU A 266 -2.17 13.48 -10.42
N LYS A 267 -0.90 13.57 -10.83
CA LYS A 267 -0.53 13.68 -12.25
C LYS A 267 -0.92 12.43 -13.05
N ASP A 268 -0.75 11.24 -12.49
CA ASP A 268 -1.20 9.98 -13.10
C ASP A 268 -2.72 9.96 -13.29
N GLN A 269 -3.46 10.58 -12.38
CA GLN A 269 -4.91 10.80 -12.52
C GLN A 269 -5.31 11.90 -13.53
N GLY A 270 -4.33 12.55 -14.17
CA GLY A 270 -4.55 13.56 -15.20
C GLY A 270 -4.49 15.02 -14.73
N PHE A 271 -4.29 15.29 -13.44
CA PHE A 271 -4.17 16.65 -12.91
C PHE A 271 -2.78 17.21 -13.17
N GLN A 272 -2.68 18.26 -13.99
CA GLN A 272 -1.39 18.90 -14.35
C GLN A 272 -1.04 20.09 -13.45
N ASN A 273 -2.00 20.61 -12.70
CA ASN A 273 -1.90 21.80 -11.87
C ASN A 273 -1.42 21.49 -10.43
N VAL A 274 -0.46 20.58 -10.30
CA VAL A 274 0.11 20.19 -9.00
C VAL A 274 1.64 20.21 -9.05
N LYS A 275 2.24 20.73 -7.99
CA LYS A 275 3.68 20.84 -7.75
C LYS A 275 4.01 20.46 -6.31
N VAL A 276 5.29 20.45 -5.97
CA VAL A 276 5.77 20.23 -4.60
C VAL A 276 6.35 21.52 -4.04
N TYR A 277 5.92 21.90 -2.85
CA TYR A 277 6.51 22.98 -2.08
C TYR A 277 7.59 22.47 -1.15
N ARG A 278 8.80 23.04 -1.24
CA ARG A 278 9.90 22.75 -0.36
C ARG A 278 10.38 24.02 0.31
N GLN A 279 10.12 24.14 1.59
CA GLN A 279 10.57 25.31 2.37
C GLN A 279 12.10 25.35 2.42
N ARG A 280 12.71 26.49 2.14
CA ARG A 280 14.14 26.69 2.38
C ARG A 280 14.40 26.64 3.89
N GLU A 281 15.32 25.78 4.33
CA GLU A 281 15.84 25.87 5.68
C GLU A 281 16.45 27.28 5.86
N LYS A 282 15.92 28.05 6.81
CA LYS A 282 16.59 29.28 7.23
C LYS A 282 17.93 28.84 7.79
N GLN A 283 19.02 29.12 7.09
CA GLN A 283 20.35 29.06 7.68
C GLN A 283 20.28 29.82 8.99
N GLN A 284 20.40 29.12 10.12
CA GLN A 284 20.69 29.74 11.38
C GLN A 284 22.04 30.43 11.21
N SER A 285 21.98 31.76 11.00
CA SER A 285 23.16 32.58 11.09
C SER A 285 23.66 32.45 12.53
N CYS A 286 24.67 31.62 12.73
CA CYS A 286 25.51 31.74 13.92
C CYS A 286 26.17 33.12 13.87
N CYS A 287 25.52 34.12 14.47
CA CYS A 287 26.23 35.28 14.98
C CYS A 287 26.92 34.82 16.27
N ALA A 288 28.14 34.36 16.09
CA ALA A 288 29.10 34.39 17.22
C ALA A 288 29.41 35.84 17.55
N LEU A 289 29.14 36.24 18.75
CA LEU A 289 29.80 37.32 19.45
C LEU A 289 30.46 36.73 20.72
#